data_6030034d7dbe1f85dc32366fd803c8ec
#
_entry.id   6030034d7dbe1f85dc32366fd803c8ec
#
_cell.length_a   1.000
_cell.length_b   1.000
_cell.length_c   1.000
_cell.angle_alpha   90.00
_cell.angle_beta   90.00
_cell.angle_gamma   90.00
#
_symmetry.space_group_name_H-M   'P 1'
#
loop_
_entity.id
_entity.type
_entity.pdbx_description
1 polymer ?
#
loop_
_entity_poly.entity_id
_entity_poly.type
_entity_poly.pdbx_seq_one_letter_code
_entity_poly.pdbx_strand_id
1 'polypeptide(L)'
;MSQNQLDRLPLKRALISVYDKTGLEELAQGLHSAGVSLVSTGSTAKRIALHPRVHAGILADRRKDDHVRQLQQLEIESFDLVVVNLYPFAETVRSGAGRDEVVEQIDIGGPSMVRAAAKNHPSVAVVTSPARYGEVVEAVKG
;
A
#
# COMPACT_ATOMS: atom_id res chain seq x y z
N MET A 1 26.01 11.85 0.61
CA MET A 1 25.40 10.50 0.67
C MET A 1 25.75 9.76 -0.61
N SER A 2 26.32 8.58 -0.50
CA SER A 2 26.55 7.73 -1.67
C SER A 2 25.19 7.23 -2.22
N GLN A 3 25.08 7.08 -3.54
CA GLN A 3 23.87 6.54 -4.19
C GLN A 3 23.36 5.25 -3.53
N ASN A 4 24.25 4.41 -3.00
CA ASN A 4 23.91 3.17 -2.29
C ASN A 4 23.12 3.37 -0.96
N GLN A 5 23.15 4.56 -0.37
CA GLN A 5 22.36 4.83 0.84
C GLN A 5 20.94 5.31 0.53
N LEU A 6 20.71 5.84 -0.68
CA LEU A 6 19.39 6.28 -1.13
C LEU A 6 18.49 5.09 -1.55
N ASP A 7 19.10 3.94 -1.88
CA ASP A 7 18.38 2.75 -2.34
C ASP A 7 17.84 1.87 -1.20
N ARG A 8 18.17 2.19 0.07
CA ARG A 8 17.75 1.42 1.25
C ARG A 8 17.07 2.30 2.26
N LEU A 9 15.75 2.46 2.10
CA LEU A 9 14.92 3.11 3.10
C LEU A 9 14.35 2.06 4.06
N PRO A 10 14.46 2.28 5.39
CA PRO A 10 13.83 1.36 6.34
C PRO A 10 12.32 1.42 6.22
N LEU A 11 11.69 0.25 6.18
CA LEU A 11 10.24 0.15 6.23
C LEU A 11 9.79 0.24 7.69
N LYS A 12 9.11 1.32 8.05
CA LYS A 12 8.59 1.56 9.41
C LYS A 12 7.09 1.39 9.51
N ARG A 13 6.37 1.70 8.43
CA ARG A 13 4.91 1.69 8.41
C ARG A 13 4.38 1.22 7.06
N ALA A 14 3.51 0.21 7.09
CA ALA A 14 2.90 -0.38 5.91
C ALA A 14 1.38 -0.25 5.93
N LEU A 15 0.80 0.11 4.79
CA LEU A 15 -0.64 0.10 4.55
C LEU A 15 -1.00 -1.17 3.78
N ILE A 16 -1.92 -1.96 4.33
CA ILE A 16 -2.38 -3.21 3.72
C ILE A 16 -3.86 -3.08 3.38
N SER A 17 -4.17 -3.16 2.10
CA SER A 17 -5.53 -3.12 1.57
C SER A 17 -5.67 -4.19 0.50
N VAL A 18 -6.05 -5.40 0.92
CA VAL A 18 -6.10 -6.56 0.03
C VAL A 18 -7.50 -7.18 0.01
N TYR A 19 -7.94 -7.54 -1.19
CA TYR A 19 -9.12 -8.37 -1.43
C TYR A 19 -8.79 -9.86 -1.26
N ASP A 20 -7.76 -10.32 -1.98
CA ASP A 20 -7.23 -11.68 -1.87
C ASP A 20 -6.25 -11.75 -0.69
N LYS A 21 -6.58 -12.60 0.27
CA LYS A 21 -5.81 -12.77 1.51
C LYS A 21 -4.72 -13.84 1.42
N THR A 22 -4.48 -14.39 0.23
CA THR A 22 -3.43 -15.38 -0.01
C THR A 22 -2.07 -14.83 0.41
N GLY A 23 -1.35 -15.55 1.27
CA GLY A 23 -0.03 -15.18 1.76
C GLY A 23 0.00 -13.98 2.72
N LEU A 24 -1.14 -13.39 3.05
CA LEU A 24 -1.23 -12.20 3.89
C LEU A 24 -0.70 -12.44 5.31
N GLU A 25 -1.02 -13.58 5.91
CA GLU A 25 -0.59 -13.89 7.27
C GLU A 25 0.93 -13.96 7.39
N GLU A 26 1.58 -14.66 6.46
CA GLU A 26 3.05 -14.77 6.42
C GLU A 26 3.70 -13.40 6.19
N LEU A 27 3.15 -12.58 5.29
CA LEU A 27 3.61 -11.22 5.07
C LEU A 27 3.48 -10.38 6.33
N ALA A 28 2.32 -10.40 6.97
CA ALA A 28 2.05 -9.62 8.18
C ALA A 28 2.97 -10.02 9.34
N GLN A 29 3.20 -11.32 9.54
CA GLN A 29 4.13 -11.82 10.55
C GLN A 29 5.56 -11.39 10.25
N GLY A 30 6.02 -11.49 9.01
CA GLY A 30 7.35 -11.06 8.59
C GLY A 30 7.59 -9.56 8.81
N LEU A 31 6.63 -8.74 8.42
CA LEU A 31 6.68 -7.28 8.64
C LEU A 31 6.65 -6.94 10.15
N HIS A 32 5.76 -7.55 10.89
CA HIS A 32 5.66 -7.33 12.35
C HIS A 32 6.95 -7.72 13.07
N SER A 33 7.53 -8.87 12.73
CA SER A 33 8.80 -9.34 13.30
C SER A 33 9.96 -8.40 12.98
N ALA A 34 9.90 -7.68 11.87
CA ALA A 34 10.88 -6.67 11.49
C ALA A 34 10.61 -5.28 12.10
N GLY A 35 9.60 -5.16 12.98
CA GLY A 35 9.25 -3.92 13.65
C GLY A 35 8.43 -2.94 12.81
N VAL A 36 7.83 -3.41 11.70
CA VAL A 36 6.97 -2.57 10.85
C VAL A 36 5.59 -2.43 11.45
N SER A 37 5.12 -1.20 11.60
CA SER A 37 3.76 -0.89 12.02
C SER A 37 2.78 -1.14 10.88
N LEU A 38 1.74 -1.94 11.12
CA LEU A 38 0.76 -2.33 10.12
C LEU A 38 -0.53 -1.54 10.26
N VAL A 39 -1.00 -0.96 9.16
CA VAL A 39 -2.31 -0.33 9.06
C VAL A 39 -3.11 -1.08 8.01
N SER A 40 -4.28 -1.57 8.40
CA SER A 40 -5.16 -2.31 7.50
C SER A 40 -6.45 -1.54 7.27
N THR A 41 -6.95 -1.57 6.03
CA THR A 41 -8.20 -0.91 5.68
C THR A 41 -9.45 -1.74 6.00
N GLY A 42 -9.35 -3.01 6.38
CA GLY A 42 -10.47 -3.86 6.80
C GLY A 42 -11.73 -3.82 5.93
N SER A 43 -12.87 -4.28 6.45
CA SER A 43 -14.15 -4.27 5.74
C SER A 43 -14.76 -2.88 5.53
N THR A 44 -14.31 -1.87 6.26
CA THR A 44 -14.64 -0.45 6.06
C THR A 44 -13.75 0.21 4.99
N ALA A 45 -13.01 -0.57 4.28
CA ALA A 45 -11.94 -0.23 3.37
C ALA A 45 -12.29 0.81 2.29
N LYS A 46 -13.50 0.75 1.74
CA LYS A 46 -13.90 1.65 0.65
C LYS A 46 -13.82 3.13 1.05
N ARG A 47 -14.11 3.46 2.31
CA ARG A 47 -14.04 4.85 2.81
C ARG A 47 -12.64 5.26 3.20
N ILE A 48 -11.86 4.34 3.80
CA ILE A 48 -10.50 4.62 4.27
C ILE A 48 -9.54 4.74 3.09
N ALA A 49 -9.68 3.89 2.08
CA ALA A 49 -8.82 3.90 0.90
C ALA A 49 -8.84 5.23 0.10
N LEU A 50 -9.94 5.97 0.18
CA LEU A 50 -10.10 7.28 -0.46
C LEU A 50 -9.94 8.45 0.52
N HIS A 51 -9.62 8.19 1.79
CA HIS A 51 -9.49 9.24 2.79
C HIS A 51 -8.29 10.14 2.50
N PRO A 52 -8.45 11.49 2.52
CA PRO A 52 -7.36 12.41 2.18
C PRO A 52 -6.10 12.24 3.02
N ARG A 53 -6.23 11.90 4.30
CA ARG A 53 -5.07 11.67 5.19
C ARG A 53 -4.25 10.44 4.78
N VAL A 54 -4.90 9.38 4.31
CA VAL A 54 -4.23 8.18 3.80
C VAL A 54 -3.44 8.54 2.54
N HIS A 55 -4.07 9.22 1.58
CA HIS A 55 -3.40 9.66 0.36
C HIS A 55 -2.27 10.66 0.62
N ALA A 56 -2.43 11.56 1.57
CA ALA A 56 -1.35 12.46 1.99
C ALA A 56 -0.16 11.69 2.54
N GLY A 57 -0.40 10.67 3.37
CA GLY A 57 0.65 9.79 3.90
C GLY A 57 1.39 8.98 2.83
N ILE A 58 0.73 8.67 1.72
CA ILE A 58 1.36 7.98 0.58
C ILE A 58 2.08 8.96 -0.35
N LEU A 59 1.47 10.10 -0.66
CA LEU A 59 1.92 11.05 -1.69
C LEU A 59 3.03 11.99 -1.24
N ALA A 60 3.20 12.22 0.05
CA ALA A 60 4.20 13.17 0.54
C ALA A 60 5.62 12.69 0.23
N ASP A 61 6.30 13.43 -0.61
CA ASP A 61 7.71 13.19 -0.95
C ASP A 61 8.60 13.62 0.20
N ARG A 62 9.16 12.67 0.92
CA ARG A 62 9.98 12.91 2.13
C ARG A 62 11.33 13.55 1.85
N ARG A 63 11.70 13.71 0.58
CA ARG A 63 12.88 14.48 0.17
C ARG A 63 12.63 15.99 0.17
N LYS A 64 11.36 16.41 0.32
CA LYS A 64 10.93 17.80 0.32
C LYS A 64 10.57 18.26 1.74
N ASP A 65 11.27 19.23 2.25
CA ASP A 65 11.08 19.73 3.62
C ASP A 65 9.69 20.33 3.86
N ASP A 66 9.11 20.96 2.84
CA ASP A 66 7.75 21.51 2.93
C ASP A 66 6.69 20.39 3.05
N HIS A 67 6.84 19.27 2.34
CA HIS A 67 5.96 18.11 2.49
C HIS A 67 6.08 17.48 3.88
N VAL A 68 7.30 17.33 4.38
CA VAL A 68 7.55 16.80 5.73
C VAL A 68 6.91 17.70 6.79
N ARG A 69 7.08 19.02 6.68
CA ARG A 69 6.46 19.99 7.60
C ARG A 69 4.94 19.92 7.56
N GLN A 70 4.34 19.82 6.38
CA GLN A 70 2.88 19.70 6.23
C GLN A 70 2.34 18.42 6.90
N LEU A 71 3.03 17.29 6.74
CA LEU A 71 2.65 16.04 7.43
C LEU A 71 2.68 16.23 8.96
N GLN A 72 3.73 16.88 9.48
CA GLN A 72 3.86 17.16 10.91
C GLN A 72 2.76 18.09 11.42
N GLN A 73 2.48 19.17 10.70
CA GLN A 73 1.43 20.14 11.06
C GLN A 73 0.04 19.52 11.07
N LEU A 74 -0.22 18.59 10.16
CA LEU A 74 -1.49 17.90 10.03
C LEU A 74 -1.56 16.61 10.88
N GLU A 75 -0.49 16.29 11.59
CA GLU A 75 -0.36 15.05 12.38
C GLU A 75 -0.67 13.80 11.54
N ILE A 76 -0.10 13.76 10.32
CA ILE A 76 -0.22 12.63 9.40
C ILE A 76 1.10 11.88 9.38
N GLU A 77 1.05 10.57 9.65
CA GLU A 77 2.21 9.69 9.49
C GLU A 77 2.31 9.19 8.05
N SER A 78 3.52 9.19 7.51
CA SER A 78 3.79 8.65 6.17
C SER A 78 3.76 7.13 6.13
N PHE A 79 3.52 6.57 4.94
CA PHE A 79 3.68 5.15 4.67
C PHE A 79 4.98 4.89 3.91
N ASP A 80 5.60 3.75 4.19
CA ASP A 80 6.82 3.29 3.51
C ASP A 80 6.51 2.18 2.50
N LEU A 81 5.44 1.42 2.76
CA LEU A 81 5.00 0.31 1.94
C LEU A 81 3.48 0.34 1.79
N VAL A 82 3.01 0.13 0.58
CA VAL A 82 1.59 -0.04 0.26
C VAL A 82 1.42 -1.42 -0.37
N VAL A 83 0.61 -2.27 0.25
CA VAL A 83 0.27 -3.60 -0.25
C VAL A 83 -1.20 -3.58 -0.66
N VAL A 84 -1.44 -3.68 -1.95
CA VAL A 84 -2.78 -3.62 -2.54
C VAL A 84 -2.92 -4.68 -3.60
N ASN A 85 -3.94 -5.52 -3.53
CA ASN A 85 -4.40 -6.26 -4.69
C ASN A 85 -5.80 -5.79 -5.10
N LEU A 86 -6.06 -5.80 -6.38
CA LEU A 86 -7.29 -5.27 -6.95
C LEU A 86 -8.41 -6.30 -6.95
N TYR A 87 -9.66 -5.84 -7.00
CA TYR A 87 -10.82 -6.71 -7.13
C TYR A 87 -10.76 -7.52 -8.43
N PRO A 88 -11.31 -8.75 -8.44
CA PRO A 88 -11.19 -9.70 -9.55
C PRO A 88 -12.17 -9.38 -10.69
N PHE A 89 -12.08 -8.20 -11.28
CA PHE A 89 -12.98 -7.74 -12.33
C PHE A 89 -13.05 -8.69 -13.54
N ALA A 90 -11.88 -9.03 -14.08
CA ALA A 90 -11.81 -9.90 -15.27
C ALA A 90 -12.35 -11.32 -15.01
N GLU A 91 -12.10 -11.87 -13.82
CA GLU A 91 -12.61 -13.17 -13.42
C GLU A 91 -14.14 -13.15 -13.25
N THR A 92 -14.66 -12.09 -12.66
CA THR A 92 -16.10 -11.89 -12.49
C THR A 92 -16.80 -11.80 -13.84
N VAL A 93 -16.23 -11.09 -14.80
CA VAL A 93 -16.75 -11.07 -16.19
C VAL A 93 -16.76 -12.45 -16.81
N ARG A 94 -15.66 -13.19 -16.70
CA ARG A 94 -15.53 -14.54 -17.30
C ARG A 94 -16.47 -15.55 -16.65
N SER A 95 -16.85 -15.34 -15.40
CA SER A 95 -17.79 -16.23 -14.70
C SER A 95 -19.23 -16.12 -15.19
N GLY A 96 -19.52 -15.14 -16.06
CA GLY A 96 -20.90 -14.90 -16.53
C GLY A 96 -21.78 -14.16 -15.54
N ALA A 97 -21.19 -13.49 -14.56
CA ALA A 97 -21.92 -12.70 -13.57
C ALA A 97 -22.76 -11.60 -14.21
N GLY A 98 -23.84 -11.20 -13.53
CA GLY A 98 -24.72 -10.13 -13.97
C GLY A 98 -24.01 -8.76 -14.00
N ARG A 99 -24.59 -7.83 -14.76
CA ARG A 99 -24.02 -6.48 -14.93
C ARG A 99 -23.72 -5.78 -13.61
N ASP A 100 -24.65 -5.80 -12.68
CA ASP A 100 -24.50 -5.09 -11.40
C ASP A 100 -23.39 -5.71 -10.55
N GLU A 101 -23.24 -7.02 -10.57
CA GLU A 101 -22.17 -7.74 -9.90
C GLU A 101 -20.81 -7.41 -10.49
N VAL A 102 -20.72 -7.32 -11.81
CA VAL A 102 -19.49 -6.89 -12.52
C VAL A 102 -19.13 -5.44 -12.17
N VAL A 103 -20.11 -4.54 -12.14
CA VAL A 103 -19.89 -3.13 -11.79
C VAL A 103 -19.36 -2.98 -10.35
N GLU A 104 -19.83 -3.80 -9.41
CA GLU A 104 -19.32 -3.80 -8.03
C GLU A 104 -17.83 -4.18 -7.94
N GLN A 105 -17.30 -4.89 -8.93
CA GLN A 105 -15.86 -5.24 -8.99
C GLN A 105 -14.99 -4.15 -9.61
N ILE A 106 -15.55 -3.00 -9.96
CA ILE A 106 -14.75 -1.84 -10.36
C ILE A 106 -14.14 -1.23 -9.09
N ASP A 107 -12.85 -1.44 -8.93
CA ASP A 107 -12.09 -0.98 -7.78
C ASP A 107 -11.64 0.47 -8.00
N ILE A 108 -12.02 1.37 -7.09
CA ILE A 108 -11.62 2.79 -7.16
C ILE A 108 -10.49 3.07 -6.17
N GLY A 109 -10.61 2.59 -4.94
CA GLY A 109 -9.65 2.86 -3.87
C GLY A 109 -8.30 2.19 -4.11
N GLY A 110 -8.30 0.92 -4.51
CA GLY A 110 -7.08 0.16 -4.79
C GLY A 110 -6.20 0.81 -5.86
N PRO A 111 -6.70 1.04 -7.08
CA PRO A 111 -5.96 1.73 -8.13
C PRO A 111 -5.47 3.11 -7.73
N SER A 112 -6.26 3.87 -6.99
CA SER A 112 -5.89 5.20 -6.50
C SER A 112 -4.67 5.13 -5.58
N MET A 113 -4.63 4.20 -4.64
CA MET A 113 -3.49 4.00 -3.74
C MET A 113 -2.24 3.50 -4.48
N VAL A 114 -2.40 2.60 -5.43
CA VAL A 114 -1.29 2.10 -6.27
C VAL A 114 -0.68 3.23 -7.07
N ARG A 115 -1.50 4.06 -7.71
CA ARG A 115 -1.03 5.21 -8.49
C ARG A 115 -0.31 6.24 -7.61
N ALA A 116 -0.84 6.52 -6.43
CA ALA A 116 -0.21 7.44 -5.47
C ALA A 116 1.17 6.93 -5.02
N ALA A 117 1.27 5.66 -4.65
CA ALA A 117 2.53 5.04 -4.25
C ALA A 117 3.55 5.00 -5.41
N ALA A 118 3.11 4.63 -6.60
CA ALA A 118 3.97 4.62 -7.79
C ALA A 118 4.50 6.02 -8.13
N LYS A 119 3.65 7.04 -8.03
CA LYS A 119 4.08 8.44 -8.22
C LYS A 119 5.15 8.87 -7.23
N ASN A 120 5.03 8.41 -5.99
CA ASN A 120 5.97 8.72 -4.91
C ASN A 120 6.97 7.58 -4.67
N HIS A 121 7.37 6.86 -5.70
CA HIS A 121 8.29 5.71 -5.59
C HIS A 121 9.63 6.01 -4.87
N PRO A 122 10.16 7.25 -4.84
CA PRO A 122 11.36 7.53 -4.05
C PRO A 122 11.15 7.39 -2.54
N SER A 123 9.91 7.47 -2.07
CA SER A 123 9.57 7.41 -0.64
C SER A 123 8.78 6.18 -0.24
N VAL A 124 8.07 5.54 -1.19
CA VAL A 124 7.10 4.47 -0.92
C VAL A 124 7.29 3.32 -1.89
N ALA A 125 7.36 2.09 -1.36
CA ALA A 125 7.27 0.88 -2.16
C ALA A 125 5.80 0.45 -2.32
N VAL A 126 5.46 -0.16 -3.45
CA VAL A 126 4.13 -0.72 -3.69
C VAL A 126 4.22 -2.16 -4.17
N VAL A 127 3.37 -3.01 -3.61
CA VAL A 127 3.28 -4.43 -3.95
C VAL A 127 1.83 -4.77 -4.26
N THR A 128 1.59 -5.33 -5.44
CA THR A 128 0.24 -5.59 -5.96
C THR A 128 -0.08 -7.07 -6.12
N SER A 129 0.89 -7.95 -5.90
CA SER A 129 0.72 -9.41 -6.08
C SER A 129 1.23 -10.19 -4.88
N PRO A 130 0.46 -11.18 -4.38
CA PRO A 130 0.93 -12.11 -3.35
C PRO A 130 2.22 -12.86 -3.72
N ALA A 131 2.46 -13.08 -5.00
CA ALA A 131 3.68 -13.72 -5.49
C ALA A 131 4.97 -12.96 -5.12
N ARG A 132 4.86 -11.68 -4.80
CA ARG A 132 6.00 -10.81 -4.43
C ARG A 132 6.17 -10.65 -2.92
N TYR A 133 5.29 -11.21 -2.09
CA TYR A 133 5.36 -11.03 -0.63
C TYR A 133 6.65 -11.60 -0.03
N GLY A 134 7.13 -12.73 -0.53
CA GLY A 134 8.40 -13.32 -0.08
C GLY A 134 9.59 -12.38 -0.24
N GLU A 135 9.65 -11.64 -1.35
CA GLU A 135 10.71 -10.65 -1.60
C GLU A 135 10.66 -9.50 -0.59
N VAL A 136 9.47 -9.06 -0.21
CA VAL A 136 9.29 -8.01 0.81
C VAL A 136 9.78 -8.49 2.17
N VAL A 137 9.40 -9.69 2.57
CA VAL A 137 9.83 -10.29 3.85
C VAL A 137 11.35 -10.43 3.91
N GLU A 138 11.98 -10.88 2.82
CA GLU A 138 13.44 -10.96 2.75
C GLU A 138 14.12 -9.60 2.80
N ALA A 139 13.54 -8.59 2.13
CA ALA A 139 14.08 -7.24 2.12
C ALA A 139 14.07 -6.57 3.51
N VAL A 140 13.04 -6.81 4.33
CA VAL A 140 12.94 -6.23 5.68
C VAL A 140 13.80 -6.95 6.72
N LYS A 141 14.23 -8.17 6.45
CA LYS A 141 15.13 -8.91 7.34
C LYS A 141 16.59 -8.44 7.25
N GLY A 142 16.97 -7.89 6.15
CA GLY A 142 18.35 -7.63 5.91
C GLY A 142 18.89 -6.47 5.33
#